data_eb5750179acc5f9b461b83ba915393fa
#
_entry.id   eb5750179acc5f9b461b83ba915393fa
#
_cell.length_a   1.000
_cell.length_b   1.000
_cell.length_c   1.000
_cell.angle_alpha   90.00
_cell.angle_beta   90.00
_cell.angle_gamma   90.00
#
_symmetry.space_group_name_H-M   'P 1'
#
loop_
_entity.id
_entity.type
_entity.pdbx_description
1 polymer ?
#
loop_
_entity_poly.entity_id
_entity_poly.type
_entity_poly.pdbx_seq_one_letter_code
_entity_poly.pdbx_strand_id
1 'polypeptide(L)'
;MPAVARRIVAARGLRGFVDGLVSVVLTIHLLALGFSGFEVGAIVAGTLVGSAALTIAVGLVADRLDPRHVLLATSVLMIATGFAFAMLTSFWPLLLVAILGTLNPSAGDVTLFLPTEQSVLAAATPARTRPTVYAWYNLAGGIAGAVGALAAGLPERVANVWHAAPGAAGAMSFVGYALAGAALAILYGSLRLPAMPRRAPDVAPLARSRPIVLRLTALFSLDAFGGGFVVQSLLVLWLARRFGLSADVIGAVLFATGLLGALSQLASARLAMRIGLVRTMVYTHLPANALLVAAGVVPHAGAAVACLLARALLSQMDVPARQAYVMAVVPPEERAAAATLTAVPRSLAAALPPLVVGMMLDQSVFGWPLVCGGIVKAIYDLLLLVQLRNVPPHEAT
;
A
#
# COMPACT_ATOMS: atom_id res chain seq x y z
N MET A 1 -11.99 9.53 22.24
CA MET A 1 -11.52 8.30 21.58
C MET A 1 -11.29 7.22 22.63
N PRO A 2 -11.90 6.01 22.52
CA PRO A 2 -11.71 4.91 23.47
C PRO A 2 -10.24 4.50 23.60
N ALA A 3 -9.85 3.96 24.78
CA ALA A 3 -8.44 3.59 25.03
C ALA A 3 -7.93 2.54 24.04
N VAL A 4 -8.74 1.55 23.68
CA VAL A 4 -8.41 0.54 22.67
C VAL A 4 -8.16 1.20 21.31
N ALA A 5 -9.03 2.11 20.87
CA ALA A 5 -8.88 2.79 19.59
C ALA A 5 -7.59 3.65 19.53
N ARG A 6 -7.24 4.34 20.63
CA ARG A 6 -5.96 5.10 20.69
C ARG A 6 -4.76 4.19 20.52
N ARG A 7 -4.74 3.02 21.15
CA ARG A 7 -3.65 2.05 21.04
C ARG A 7 -3.55 1.46 19.63
N ILE A 8 -4.67 1.14 18.99
CA ILE A 8 -4.68 0.68 17.60
C ILE A 8 -4.16 1.76 16.63
N VAL A 9 -4.55 3.03 16.85
CA VAL A 9 -4.02 4.16 16.05
C VAL A 9 -2.51 4.33 16.26
N ALA A 10 -2.02 4.19 17.51
CA ALA A 10 -0.59 4.22 17.78
C ALA A 10 0.16 3.05 17.13
N ALA A 11 -0.42 1.83 17.17
CA ALA A 11 0.11 0.66 16.47
C ALA A 11 0.21 0.89 14.96
N ARG A 12 -0.83 1.46 14.35
CA ARG A 12 -0.84 1.84 12.93
C ARG A 12 0.25 2.86 12.61
N GLY A 13 0.45 3.86 13.48
CA GLY A 13 1.54 4.84 13.33
C GLY A 13 2.91 4.20 13.37
N LEU A 14 3.19 3.37 14.40
CA LEU A 14 4.47 2.65 14.50
C LEU A 14 4.74 1.77 13.28
N ARG A 15 3.75 1.00 12.87
CA ARG A 15 3.86 0.15 11.67
C ARG A 15 4.04 0.99 10.42
N GLY A 16 3.25 2.06 10.25
CA GLY A 16 3.38 2.97 9.12
C GLY A 16 4.80 3.52 8.98
N PHE A 17 5.42 3.92 10.11
CA PHE A 17 6.79 4.42 10.11
C PHE A 17 7.79 3.37 9.59
N VAL A 18 7.75 2.15 10.12
CA VAL A 18 8.72 1.12 9.69
C VAL A 18 8.41 0.59 8.29
N ASP A 19 7.14 0.54 7.86
CA ASP A 19 6.76 0.19 6.48
C ASP A 19 7.30 1.25 5.50
N GLY A 20 7.16 2.54 5.83
CA GLY A 20 7.70 3.63 5.02
C GLY A 20 9.23 3.59 4.92
N LEU A 21 9.93 3.35 6.02
CA LEU A 21 11.39 3.19 6.04
C LEU A 21 11.81 1.99 5.18
N VAL A 22 11.21 0.82 5.39
CA VAL A 22 11.54 -0.41 4.69
C VAL A 22 11.21 -0.32 3.20
N SER A 23 10.17 0.39 2.79
CA SER A 23 9.85 0.58 1.36
C SER A 23 10.97 1.22 0.54
N VAL A 24 11.84 2.01 1.19
CA VAL A 24 13.07 2.58 0.60
C VAL A 24 14.26 1.65 0.80
N VAL A 25 14.50 1.26 2.05
CA VAL A 25 15.70 0.51 2.44
C VAL A 25 15.73 -0.89 1.80
N LEU A 26 14.57 -1.54 1.62
CA LEU A 26 14.50 -2.88 1.00
C LEU A 26 15.26 -2.92 -0.33
N THR A 27 14.96 -2.01 -1.22
CA THR A 27 15.60 -1.96 -2.54
C THR A 27 17.10 -1.69 -2.46
N ILE A 28 17.49 -0.71 -1.63
CA ILE A 28 18.90 -0.33 -1.47
C ILE A 28 19.69 -1.48 -0.84
N HIS A 29 19.11 -2.16 0.14
CA HIS A 29 19.72 -3.33 0.78
C HIS A 29 19.91 -4.48 -0.23
N LEU A 30 18.90 -4.80 -1.03
CA LEU A 30 19.00 -5.87 -2.04
C LEU A 30 20.02 -5.53 -3.12
N LEU A 31 20.12 -4.27 -3.56
CA LEU A 31 21.16 -3.82 -4.47
C LEU A 31 22.56 -3.92 -3.86
N ALA A 32 22.72 -3.59 -2.57
CA ALA A 32 23.98 -3.74 -1.85
C ALA A 32 24.41 -5.21 -1.69
N LEU A 33 23.45 -6.15 -1.68
CA LEU A 33 23.71 -7.59 -1.73
C LEU A 33 24.07 -8.09 -3.14
N GLY A 34 24.04 -7.22 -4.15
CA GLY A 34 24.37 -7.54 -5.54
C GLY A 34 23.22 -8.14 -6.34
N PHE A 35 21.97 -8.02 -5.89
CA PHE A 35 20.81 -8.57 -6.59
C PHE A 35 20.51 -7.77 -7.85
N SER A 36 20.13 -8.49 -8.90
CA SER A 36 19.62 -7.92 -10.15
C SER A 36 18.28 -7.22 -9.94
N GLY A 37 17.87 -6.39 -10.91
CA GLY A 37 16.52 -5.80 -10.87
C GLY A 37 15.43 -6.84 -10.92
N PHE A 38 15.61 -7.94 -11.66
CA PHE A 38 14.68 -9.06 -11.68
C PHE A 38 14.51 -9.68 -10.29
N GLU A 39 15.60 -9.95 -9.57
CA GLU A 39 15.54 -10.51 -8.22
C GLU A 39 14.87 -9.56 -7.23
N VAL A 40 15.15 -8.26 -7.31
CA VAL A 40 14.44 -7.23 -6.52
C VAL A 40 12.95 -7.24 -6.87
N GLY A 41 12.61 -7.25 -8.15
CA GLY A 41 11.21 -7.33 -8.62
C GLY A 41 10.49 -8.59 -8.15
N ALA A 42 11.19 -9.74 -8.16
CA ALA A 42 10.66 -11.02 -7.67
C ALA A 42 10.38 -10.99 -6.16
N ILE A 43 11.29 -10.42 -5.37
CA ILE A 43 11.07 -10.25 -3.91
C ILE A 43 9.87 -9.32 -3.65
N VAL A 44 9.78 -8.19 -4.37
CA VAL A 44 8.63 -7.27 -4.26
C VAL A 44 7.32 -7.96 -4.68
N ALA A 45 7.31 -8.69 -5.79
CA ALA A 45 6.14 -9.49 -6.21
C ALA A 45 5.76 -10.54 -5.16
N GLY A 46 6.76 -11.25 -4.63
CA GLY A 46 6.59 -12.25 -3.58
C GLY A 46 5.93 -11.69 -2.33
N THR A 47 6.34 -10.50 -1.87
CA THR A 47 5.71 -9.85 -0.72
C THR A 47 4.24 -9.49 -0.99
N LEU A 48 3.91 -9.01 -2.19
CA LEU A 48 2.54 -8.64 -2.55
C LEU A 48 1.64 -9.87 -2.68
N VAL A 49 2.10 -10.94 -3.36
CA VAL A 49 1.37 -12.21 -3.48
C VAL A 49 1.17 -12.84 -2.10
N GLY A 50 2.24 -12.92 -1.32
CA GLY A 50 2.22 -13.51 0.02
C GLY A 50 1.28 -12.76 0.95
N SER A 51 1.35 -11.43 0.99
CA SER A 51 0.46 -10.60 1.79
C SER A 51 -1.02 -10.77 1.37
N ALA A 52 -1.30 -10.84 0.07
CA ALA A 52 -2.65 -11.10 -0.43
C ALA A 52 -3.15 -12.50 -0.02
N ALA A 53 -2.32 -13.52 -0.22
CA ALA A 53 -2.67 -14.91 0.13
C ALA A 53 -2.92 -15.09 1.63
N LEU A 54 -2.03 -14.55 2.46
CA LEU A 54 -2.17 -14.60 3.92
C LEU A 54 -3.38 -13.80 4.41
N THR A 55 -3.67 -12.65 3.80
CA THR A 55 -4.87 -11.85 4.13
C THR A 55 -6.15 -12.62 3.81
N ILE A 56 -6.19 -13.31 2.67
CA ILE A 56 -7.32 -14.19 2.30
C ILE A 56 -7.43 -15.35 3.30
N ALA A 57 -6.31 -16.04 3.58
CA ALA A 57 -6.30 -17.17 4.50
C ALA A 57 -6.80 -16.77 5.90
N VAL A 58 -6.32 -15.66 6.44
CA VAL A 58 -6.81 -15.12 7.73
C VAL A 58 -8.29 -14.74 7.62
N GLY A 59 -8.72 -14.13 6.52
CA GLY A 59 -10.13 -13.77 6.29
C GLY A 59 -11.07 -14.98 6.31
N LEU A 60 -10.66 -16.13 5.75
CA LEU A 60 -11.44 -17.36 5.73
C LEU A 60 -11.61 -18.02 7.12
N VAL A 61 -10.68 -17.77 8.03
CA VAL A 61 -10.72 -18.34 9.38
C VAL A 61 -10.98 -17.28 10.46
N ALA A 62 -11.21 -16.03 10.08
CA ALA A 62 -11.36 -14.89 10.99
C ALA A 62 -12.48 -15.10 12.03
N ASP A 63 -13.58 -15.75 11.63
CA ASP A 63 -14.72 -16.01 12.52
C ASP A 63 -14.41 -17.05 13.63
N ARG A 64 -13.32 -17.81 13.47
CA ARG A 64 -12.88 -18.86 14.41
C ARG A 64 -11.72 -18.40 15.31
N LEU A 65 -11.03 -17.32 14.93
CA LEU A 65 -9.84 -16.85 15.63
C LEU A 65 -10.15 -15.61 16.47
N ASP A 66 -9.56 -15.57 17.66
CA ASP A 66 -9.55 -14.34 18.46
C ASP A 66 -8.66 -13.30 17.74
N PRO A 67 -9.18 -12.09 17.45
CA PRO A 67 -8.40 -11.02 16.82
C PRO A 67 -7.07 -10.71 17.52
N ARG A 68 -7.01 -10.87 18.85
CA ARG A 68 -5.77 -10.70 19.61
C ARG A 68 -4.72 -11.72 19.21
N HIS A 69 -5.08 -12.99 19.05
CA HIS A 69 -4.14 -14.03 18.61
C HIS A 69 -3.66 -13.79 17.18
N VAL A 70 -4.55 -13.32 16.30
CA VAL A 70 -4.16 -12.94 14.91
C VAL A 70 -3.15 -11.81 14.93
N LEU A 71 -3.40 -10.74 15.70
CA LEU A 71 -2.48 -9.59 15.80
C LEU A 71 -1.13 -9.99 16.41
N LEU A 72 -1.13 -10.84 17.43
CA LEU A 72 0.10 -11.36 18.05
C LEU A 72 0.87 -12.25 17.08
N ALA A 73 0.22 -13.19 16.40
CA ALA A 73 0.86 -14.07 15.42
C ALA A 73 1.46 -13.25 14.26
N THR A 74 0.74 -12.23 13.77
CA THR A 74 1.27 -11.34 12.73
C THR A 74 2.46 -10.51 13.23
N SER A 75 2.46 -10.10 14.51
CA SER A 75 3.59 -9.39 15.10
C SER A 75 4.82 -10.30 15.26
N VAL A 76 4.63 -11.57 15.65
CA VAL A 76 5.71 -12.57 15.69
C VAL A 76 6.26 -12.82 14.28
N LEU A 77 5.40 -12.94 13.30
CA LEU A 77 5.79 -13.07 11.90
C LEU A 77 6.59 -11.84 11.42
N MET A 78 6.21 -10.64 11.86
CA MET A 78 6.96 -9.40 11.59
C MET A 78 8.35 -9.42 12.19
N ILE A 79 8.50 -9.90 13.43
CA ILE A 79 9.81 -10.08 14.08
C ILE A 79 10.67 -11.06 13.29
N ALA A 80 10.12 -12.22 12.94
CA ALA A 80 10.83 -13.24 12.17
C ALA A 80 11.26 -12.74 10.79
N THR A 81 10.36 -12.01 10.10
CA THR A 81 10.64 -11.38 8.81
C THR A 81 11.79 -10.38 8.90
N GLY A 82 11.78 -9.50 9.91
CA GLY A 82 12.82 -8.49 10.09
C GLY A 82 14.19 -9.14 10.37
N PHE A 83 14.28 -10.11 11.29
CA PHE A 83 15.54 -10.81 11.54
C PHE A 83 16.01 -11.62 10.33
N ALA A 84 15.11 -12.26 9.60
CA ALA A 84 15.47 -13.00 8.40
C ALA A 84 16.09 -12.08 7.33
N PHE A 85 15.50 -10.91 7.05
CA PHE A 85 16.07 -9.92 6.12
C PHE A 85 17.36 -9.28 6.63
N ALA A 86 17.58 -9.22 7.94
CA ALA A 86 18.83 -8.72 8.51
C ALA A 86 19.99 -9.73 8.38
N MET A 87 19.70 -11.03 8.35
CA MET A 87 20.71 -12.10 8.45
C MET A 87 20.92 -12.85 7.12
N LEU A 88 19.91 -12.96 6.29
CA LEU A 88 19.98 -13.70 5.03
C LEU A 88 20.53 -12.82 3.91
N THR A 89 21.40 -13.39 3.08
CA THR A 89 22.03 -12.71 1.94
C THR A 89 21.78 -13.42 0.60
N SER A 90 21.10 -14.57 0.62
CA SER A 90 20.85 -15.38 -0.57
C SER A 90 19.41 -15.17 -1.08
N PHE A 91 19.25 -15.16 -2.40
CA PHE A 91 17.98 -14.87 -3.07
C PHE A 91 16.81 -15.77 -2.65
N TRP A 92 16.99 -17.10 -2.75
CA TRP A 92 15.89 -18.04 -2.52
C TRP A 92 15.33 -18.02 -1.09
N PRO A 93 16.16 -17.99 -0.02
CA PRO A 93 15.66 -17.82 1.34
C PRO A 93 14.94 -16.48 1.53
N LEU A 94 15.49 -15.37 0.97
CA LEU A 94 14.85 -14.05 1.06
C LEU A 94 13.52 -14.02 0.31
N LEU A 95 13.42 -14.66 -0.86
CA LEU A 95 12.16 -14.77 -1.60
C LEU A 95 11.11 -15.55 -0.80
N LEU A 96 11.50 -16.66 -0.17
CA LEU A 96 10.61 -17.43 0.69
C LEU A 96 10.10 -16.58 1.87
N VAL A 97 11.01 -15.87 2.54
CA VAL A 97 10.64 -14.94 3.63
C VAL A 97 9.78 -13.79 3.13
N ALA A 98 10.00 -13.29 1.93
CA ALA A 98 9.17 -12.25 1.31
C ALA A 98 7.72 -12.74 1.08
N ILE A 99 7.56 -13.99 0.61
CA ILE A 99 6.22 -14.57 0.37
C ILE A 99 5.49 -14.85 1.69
N LEU A 100 6.17 -15.36 2.70
CA LEU A 100 5.57 -15.76 3.97
C LEU A 100 5.50 -14.63 5.00
N GLY A 101 6.25 -13.56 4.78
CA GLY A 101 6.46 -12.47 5.73
C GLY A 101 5.42 -11.35 5.66
N THR A 102 5.74 -10.29 6.37
CA THR A 102 4.84 -9.13 6.55
C THR A 102 5.38 -7.84 5.94
N LEU A 103 6.46 -7.89 5.14
CA LEU A 103 6.99 -6.69 4.51
C LEU A 103 5.94 -6.02 3.62
N ASN A 104 5.97 -4.70 3.59
CA ASN A 104 5.11 -3.89 2.76
C ASN A 104 5.92 -2.98 1.82
N PRO A 105 6.25 -3.44 0.61
CA PRO A 105 7.11 -2.70 -0.32
C PRO A 105 6.41 -1.49 -0.94
N SER A 106 5.10 -1.35 -0.76
CA SER A 106 4.30 -0.26 -1.32
C SER A 106 3.98 0.84 -0.30
N ALA A 107 4.29 0.64 0.98
CA ALA A 107 3.81 1.46 2.10
C ALA A 107 2.28 1.69 2.08
N GLY A 108 1.56 0.85 1.34
CA GLY A 108 0.10 0.92 1.13
C GLY A 108 -0.69 0.13 2.17
N ASP A 109 -1.97 -0.08 1.88
CA ASP A 109 -2.94 -0.65 2.81
C ASP A 109 -3.04 -2.18 2.78
N VAL A 110 -2.23 -2.88 1.98
CA VAL A 110 -2.25 -4.35 1.90
C VAL A 110 -1.36 -4.92 2.98
N THR A 111 -1.91 -5.15 4.17
CA THR A 111 -1.20 -5.78 5.29
C THR A 111 -2.12 -6.74 6.04
N LEU A 112 -1.54 -7.79 6.63
CA LEU A 112 -2.26 -8.76 7.48
C LEU A 112 -2.92 -8.11 8.71
N PHE A 113 -2.37 -7.02 9.21
CA PHE A 113 -2.89 -6.30 10.36
C PHE A 113 -4.20 -5.57 10.05
N LEU A 114 -4.32 -4.99 8.84
CA LEU A 114 -5.38 -4.03 8.50
C LEU A 114 -6.79 -4.55 8.74
N PRO A 115 -7.20 -5.74 8.22
CA PRO A 115 -8.56 -6.23 8.40
C PRO A 115 -8.90 -6.45 9.88
N THR A 116 -7.94 -7.01 10.63
CA THR A 116 -8.12 -7.33 12.06
C THR A 116 -8.17 -6.06 12.91
N GLU A 117 -7.28 -5.10 12.68
CA GLU A 117 -7.31 -3.80 13.37
C GLU A 117 -8.59 -3.03 13.09
N GLN A 118 -9.05 -3.01 11.84
CA GLN A 118 -10.31 -2.35 11.47
C GLN A 118 -11.51 -3.00 12.13
N SER A 119 -11.55 -4.32 12.22
CA SER A 119 -12.62 -5.04 12.92
C SER A 119 -12.65 -4.70 14.42
N VAL A 120 -11.47 -4.65 15.07
CA VAL A 120 -11.33 -4.24 16.47
C VAL A 120 -11.77 -2.78 16.67
N LEU A 121 -11.38 -1.88 15.77
CA LEU A 121 -11.82 -0.47 15.82
C LEU A 121 -13.33 -0.35 15.68
N ALA A 122 -13.95 -1.12 14.77
CA ALA A 122 -15.39 -1.13 14.59
C ALA A 122 -16.13 -1.58 15.85
N ALA A 123 -15.62 -2.63 16.52
CA ALA A 123 -16.22 -3.14 17.76
C ALA A 123 -16.00 -2.21 18.96
N ALA A 124 -14.84 -1.55 19.04
CA ALA A 124 -14.47 -0.68 20.16
C ALA A 124 -15.02 0.75 20.05
N THR A 125 -15.65 1.12 18.92
CA THR A 125 -16.03 2.51 18.64
C THR A 125 -17.53 2.62 18.33
N PRO A 126 -18.26 3.54 19.00
CA PRO A 126 -19.66 3.81 18.67
C PRO A 126 -19.83 4.21 17.20
N ALA A 127 -20.93 3.78 16.57
CA ALA A 127 -21.19 4.01 15.15
C ALA A 127 -21.04 5.47 14.72
N ARG A 128 -21.53 6.41 15.56
CA ARG A 128 -21.48 7.87 15.30
C ARG A 128 -20.06 8.42 15.18
N THR A 129 -19.07 7.87 15.90
CA THR A 129 -17.70 8.38 15.94
C THR A 129 -16.74 7.53 15.12
N ARG A 130 -17.20 6.41 14.57
CA ARG A 130 -16.41 5.48 13.76
C ARG A 130 -15.68 6.16 12.60
N PRO A 131 -16.35 7.01 11.76
CA PRO A 131 -15.66 7.66 10.65
C PRO A 131 -14.47 8.51 11.08
N THR A 132 -14.61 9.24 12.19
CA THR A 132 -13.52 10.06 12.74
C THR A 132 -12.34 9.21 13.22
N VAL A 133 -12.60 8.06 13.85
CA VAL A 133 -11.54 7.15 14.34
C VAL A 133 -10.79 6.52 13.16
N TYR A 134 -11.50 6.10 12.10
CA TYR A 134 -10.87 5.59 10.88
C TYR A 134 -10.05 6.67 10.16
N ALA A 135 -10.52 7.92 10.15
CA ALA A 135 -9.74 9.04 9.60
C ALA A 135 -8.41 9.23 10.36
N TRP A 136 -8.44 9.21 11.70
CA TRP A 136 -7.22 9.26 12.52
C TRP A 136 -6.30 8.04 12.30
N TYR A 137 -6.86 6.85 12.16
CA TYR A 137 -6.11 5.62 11.87
C TYR A 137 -5.36 5.72 10.54
N ASN A 138 -6.03 6.15 9.48
CA ASN A 138 -5.42 6.31 8.16
C ASN A 138 -4.39 7.43 8.14
N LEU A 139 -4.71 8.57 8.78
CA LEU A 139 -3.81 9.71 8.88
C LEU A 139 -2.53 9.36 9.63
N ALA A 140 -2.64 8.68 10.78
CA ALA A 140 -1.49 8.23 11.57
C ALA A 140 -0.58 7.30 10.75
N GLY A 141 -1.15 6.32 10.04
CA GLY A 141 -0.38 5.43 9.18
C GLY A 141 0.29 6.15 8.02
N GLY A 142 -0.43 7.04 7.33
CA GLY A 142 0.08 7.78 6.18
C GLY A 142 1.19 8.76 6.54
N ILE A 143 0.99 9.59 7.57
CA ILE A 143 2.01 10.56 8.03
C ILE A 143 3.24 9.81 8.56
N ALA A 144 3.04 8.80 9.40
CA ALA A 144 4.15 8.03 9.94
C ALA A 144 4.92 7.29 8.83
N GLY A 145 4.22 6.77 7.82
CA GLY A 145 4.86 6.16 6.64
C GLY A 145 5.71 7.16 5.85
N ALA A 146 5.20 8.36 5.62
CA ALA A 146 5.97 9.42 4.97
C ALA A 146 7.23 9.78 5.80
N VAL A 147 7.10 9.94 7.13
CA VAL A 147 8.24 10.20 8.02
C VAL A 147 9.22 9.03 8.03
N GLY A 148 8.74 7.78 7.98
CA GLY A 148 9.56 6.59 7.86
C GLY A 148 10.39 6.57 6.58
N ALA A 149 9.78 6.93 5.45
CA ALA A 149 10.51 7.06 4.17
C ALA A 149 11.58 8.15 4.24
N LEU A 150 11.28 9.30 4.86
CA LEU A 150 12.26 10.37 5.09
C LEU A 150 13.44 9.90 5.95
N ALA A 151 13.19 9.03 6.93
CA ALA A 151 14.20 8.48 7.83
C ALA A 151 15.08 7.40 7.18
N ALA A 152 14.81 7.00 5.91
CA ALA A 152 15.50 5.89 5.27
C ALA A 152 17.01 6.06 5.08
N GLY A 153 17.51 7.28 5.06
CA GLY A 153 18.95 7.57 5.02
C GLY A 153 19.65 7.52 6.39
N LEU A 154 18.89 7.54 7.51
CA LEU A 154 19.50 7.55 8.85
C LEU A 154 20.36 6.31 9.15
N PRO A 155 19.95 5.07 8.80
CA PRO A 155 20.76 3.87 9.05
C PRO A 155 22.13 3.93 8.39
N GLU A 156 22.21 4.47 7.16
CA GLU A 156 23.48 4.64 6.45
C GLU A 156 24.37 5.67 7.15
N ARG A 157 23.82 6.80 7.60
CA ARG A 157 24.57 7.80 8.37
C ARG A 157 25.11 7.23 9.67
N VAL A 158 24.29 6.46 10.40
CA VAL A 158 24.70 5.80 11.64
C VAL A 158 25.81 4.77 11.38
N ALA A 159 25.65 3.95 10.36
CA ALA A 159 26.66 2.95 9.96
C ALA A 159 28.01 3.63 9.61
N ASN A 160 27.96 4.75 8.89
CA ASN A 160 29.16 5.51 8.53
C ASN A 160 29.86 6.12 9.76
N VAL A 161 29.11 6.68 10.72
CA VAL A 161 29.69 7.22 11.95
C VAL A 161 30.38 6.12 12.79
N TRP A 162 29.81 4.94 12.80
CA TRP A 162 30.36 3.81 13.56
C TRP A 162 31.35 2.97 12.77
N HIS A 163 31.73 3.39 11.55
CA HIS A 163 32.60 2.64 10.63
C HIS A 163 32.16 1.17 10.47
N ALA A 164 30.83 0.96 10.41
CA ALA A 164 30.26 -0.37 10.33
C ALA A 164 30.56 -1.03 8.97
N ALA A 165 30.51 -2.36 8.93
CA ALA A 165 30.76 -3.13 7.70
C ALA A 165 29.76 -2.78 6.59
N PRO A 166 30.14 -2.92 5.31
CA PRO A 166 29.24 -2.77 4.18
C PRO A 166 27.97 -3.61 4.35
N GLY A 167 26.79 -3.03 4.10
CA GLY A 167 25.50 -3.70 4.29
C GLY A 167 24.90 -3.59 5.71
N ALA A 168 25.67 -3.14 6.71
CA ALA A 168 25.18 -2.99 8.09
C ALA A 168 23.95 -2.06 8.18
N ALA A 169 23.88 -1.00 7.40
CA ALA A 169 22.76 -0.08 7.37
C ALA A 169 21.42 -0.77 7.04
N GLY A 170 21.42 -1.66 6.05
CA GLY A 170 20.27 -2.47 5.70
C GLY A 170 19.87 -3.41 6.84
N ALA A 171 20.84 -4.17 7.36
CA ALA A 171 20.61 -5.09 8.49
C ALA A 171 20.05 -4.35 9.72
N MET A 172 20.60 -3.19 10.08
CA MET A 172 20.11 -2.35 11.18
C MET A 172 18.64 -1.93 10.97
N SER A 173 18.27 -1.57 9.74
CA SER A 173 16.90 -1.20 9.40
C SER A 173 15.92 -2.35 9.58
N PHE A 174 16.30 -3.56 9.17
CA PHE A 174 15.48 -4.76 9.35
C PHE A 174 15.42 -5.23 10.81
N VAL A 175 16.49 -5.06 11.58
CA VAL A 175 16.44 -5.24 13.05
C VAL A 175 15.46 -4.21 13.66
N GLY A 176 15.49 -2.95 13.23
CA GLY A 176 14.51 -1.94 13.63
C GLY A 176 13.07 -2.34 13.33
N TYR A 177 12.85 -2.96 12.16
CA TYR A 177 11.55 -3.54 11.78
C TYR A 177 11.13 -4.68 12.71
N ALA A 178 12.05 -5.56 13.08
CA ALA A 178 11.79 -6.63 14.05
C ALA A 178 11.47 -6.09 15.45
N LEU A 179 12.20 -5.08 15.91
CA LEU A 179 11.94 -4.41 17.20
C LEU A 179 10.57 -3.71 17.23
N ALA A 180 10.17 -3.10 16.12
CA ALA A 180 8.82 -2.57 15.99
C ALA A 180 7.76 -3.68 16.08
N GLY A 181 8.01 -4.84 15.46
CA GLY A 181 7.17 -6.03 15.62
C GLY A 181 7.05 -6.47 17.09
N ALA A 182 8.14 -6.45 17.84
CA ALA A 182 8.14 -6.76 19.27
C ALA A 182 7.32 -5.72 20.09
N ALA A 183 7.49 -4.43 19.78
CA ALA A 183 6.70 -3.37 20.41
C ALA A 183 5.19 -3.52 20.10
N LEU A 184 4.84 -3.90 18.87
CA LEU A 184 3.46 -4.22 18.49
C LEU A 184 2.92 -5.44 19.25
N ALA A 185 3.72 -6.50 19.39
CA ALA A 185 3.32 -7.68 20.16
C ALA A 185 3.02 -7.33 21.63
N ILE A 186 3.84 -6.50 22.26
CA ILE A 186 3.61 -6.00 23.62
C ILE A 186 2.33 -5.16 23.65
N LEU A 187 2.15 -4.27 22.70
CA LEU A 187 0.97 -3.39 22.63
C LEU A 187 -0.32 -4.21 22.46
N TYR A 188 -0.37 -5.15 21.50
CA TYR A 188 -1.55 -6.00 21.28
C TYR A 188 -1.77 -6.99 22.42
N GLY A 189 -0.70 -7.52 23.01
CA GLY A 189 -0.75 -8.37 24.20
C GLY A 189 -1.38 -7.68 25.41
N SER A 190 -1.22 -6.35 25.51
CA SER A 190 -1.83 -5.53 26.57
C SER A 190 -3.29 -5.12 26.32
N LEU A 191 -3.82 -5.39 25.11
CA LEU A 191 -5.21 -5.02 24.79
C LEU A 191 -6.21 -5.95 25.44
N ARG A 192 -7.19 -5.37 26.10
CA ARG A 192 -8.43 -6.05 26.47
C ARG A 192 -9.44 -5.77 25.38
N LEU A 193 -9.61 -6.72 24.47
CA LEU A 193 -10.53 -6.56 23.35
C LEU A 193 -11.97 -6.79 23.81
N PRO A 194 -12.94 -6.01 23.31
CA PRO A 194 -14.36 -6.32 23.53
C PRO A 194 -14.70 -7.66 22.88
N ALA A 195 -15.69 -8.36 23.44
CA ALA A 195 -16.23 -9.54 22.80
C ALA A 195 -16.69 -9.19 21.38
N MET A 196 -16.12 -9.84 20.39
CA MET A 196 -16.50 -9.61 19.00
C MET A 196 -17.80 -10.38 18.73
N PRO A 197 -18.84 -9.74 18.18
CA PRO A 197 -19.98 -10.47 17.67
C PRO A 197 -19.49 -11.49 16.62
N ARG A 198 -19.81 -12.77 16.81
CA ARG A 198 -19.57 -13.76 15.74
C ARG A 198 -20.28 -13.26 14.50
N ARG A 199 -19.57 -13.15 13.41
CA ARG A 199 -20.13 -12.72 12.12
C ARG A 199 -21.22 -13.72 11.77
N ALA A 200 -22.41 -13.23 11.46
CA ALA A 200 -23.45 -14.09 10.94
C ALA A 200 -22.94 -14.74 9.64
N PRO A 201 -23.18 -16.04 9.42
CA PRO A 201 -22.69 -16.77 8.25
C PRO A 201 -23.24 -16.26 6.90
N ASP A 202 -24.27 -15.42 6.95
CA ASP A 202 -24.96 -14.92 5.75
C ASP A 202 -24.36 -13.60 5.24
N VAL A 203 -23.24 -13.70 4.54
CA VAL A 203 -22.93 -12.69 3.52
C VAL A 203 -23.84 -13.05 2.33
N ALA A 204 -24.87 -12.24 2.08
CA ALA A 204 -25.76 -12.42 0.96
C ALA A 204 -24.92 -12.55 -0.33
N PRO A 205 -25.10 -13.62 -1.12
CA PRO A 205 -24.37 -13.76 -2.36
C PRO A 205 -24.73 -12.61 -3.29
N LEU A 206 -23.76 -12.16 -4.08
CA LEU A 206 -23.98 -11.13 -5.10
C LEU A 206 -25.05 -11.64 -6.08
N ALA A 207 -26.24 -11.07 -6.00
CA ALA A 207 -27.37 -11.41 -6.89
C ALA A 207 -27.66 -10.25 -7.86
N ARG A 208 -28.07 -9.11 -7.34
CA ARG A 208 -28.49 -7.94 -8.12
C ARG A 208 -27.32 -7.13 -8.67
N SER A 209 -26.27 -6.95 -7.88
CA SER A 209 -25.11 -6.13 -8.25
C SER A 209 -23.99 -6.91 -8.94
N ARG A 210 -24.13 -8.22 -9.15
CA ARG A 210 -23.09 -9.08 -9.74
C ARG A 210 -22.49 -8.51 -11.04
N PRO A 211 -23.28 -8.07 -12.06
CA PRO A 211 -22.70 -7.57 -13.31
C PRO A 211 -21.88 -6.30 -13.13
N ILE A 212 -22.35 -5.34 -12.30
CA ILE A 212 -21.62 -4.10 -12.02
C ILE A 212 -20.37 -4.37 -11.19
N VAL A 213 -20.44 -5.25 -10.19
CA VAL A 213 -19.30 -5.60 -9.34
C VAL A 213 -18.22 -6.31 -10.15
N LEU A 214 -18.54 -7.25 -11.03
CA LEU A 214 -17.56 -7.90 -11.92
C LEU A 214 -16.89 -6.89 -12.86
N ARG A 215 -17.65 -5.94 -13.41
CA ARG A 215 -17.12 -4.87 -14.26
C ARG A 215 -16.17 -3.95 -13.46
N LEU A 216 -16.56 -3.55 -12.25
CA LEU A 216 -15.70 -2.78 -11.36
C LEU A 216 -14.44 -3.55 -10.94
N THR A 217 -14.57 -4.85 -10.68
CA THR A 217 -13.42 -5.72 -10.37
C THR A 217 -12.41 -5.73 -11.52
N ALA A 218 -12.87 -5.90 -12.75
CA ALA A 218 -11.98 -5.88 -13.92
C ALA A 218 -11.29 -4.53 -14.10
N LEU A 219 -12.05 -3.42 -14.00
CA LEU A 219 -11.49 -2.07 -14.12
C LEU A 219 -10.48 -1.77 -12.99
N PHE A 220 -10.82 -2.07 -11.74
CA PHE A 220 -9.93 -1.82 -10.61
C PHE A 220 -8.70 -2.73 -10.60
N SER A 221 -8.81 -3.94 -11.17
CA SER A 221 -7.66 -4.82 -11.38
C SER A 221 -6.72 -4.27 -12.44
N LEU A 222 -7.25 -3.66 -13.51
CA LEU A 222 -6.45 -2.98 -14.52
C LEU A 222 -5.69 -1.77 -13.94
N ASP A 223 -6.36 -0.94 -13.13
CA ASP A 223 -5.72 0.16 -12.39
C ASP A 223 -4.59 -0.34 -11.47
N ALA A 224 -4.88 -1.39 -10.71
CA ALA A 224 -3.92 -1.99 -9.78
C ALA A 224 -2.73 -2.63 -10.51
N PHE A 225 -2.97 -3.27 -11.66
CA PHE A 225 -1.91 -3.77 -12.53
C PHE A 225 -1.02 -2.62 -13.00
N GLY A 226 -1.60 -1.51 -13.49
CA GLY A 226 -0.83 -0.31 -13.82
C GLY A 226 -0.05 0.26 -12.61
N GLY A 227 -0.65 0.20 -11.41
CA GLY A 227 0.00 0.60 -10.15
C GLY A 227 1.18 -0.28 -9.76
N GLY A 228 1.14 -1.57 -10.10
CA GLY A 228 2.23 -2.51 -9.86
C GLY A 228 3.54 -2.16 -10.59
N PHE A 229 3.48 -1.42 -11.70
CA PHE A 229 4.68 -0.90 -12.37
C PHE A 229 5.42 0.18 -11.58
N VAL A 230 4.74 0.83 -10.64
CA VAL A 230 5.26 1.97 -9.89
C VAL A 230 5.12 1.78 -8.37
N VAL A 231 5.20 0.53 -7.92
CA VAL A 231 5.31 0.20 -6.49
C VAL A 231 6.48 0.98 -5.89
N GLN A 232 6.31 1.49 -4.69
CA GLN A 232 7.25 2.42 -4.06
C GLN A 232 8.69 1.92 -4.07
N SER A 233 8.95 0.66 -3.70
CA SER A 233 10.29 0.07 -3.74
C SER A 233 10.89 0.00 -5.16
N LEU A 234 10.08 -0.20 -6.21
CA LEU A 234 10.55 -0.19 -7.59
C LEU A 234 10.77 1.21 -8.13
N LEU A 235 10.01 2.20 -7.65
CA LEU A 235 10.28 3.61 -7.92
C LEU A 235 11.62 4.02 -7.30
N VAL A 236 11.93 3.54 -6.09
CA VAL A 236 13.26 3.69 -5.45
C VAL A 236 14.35 3.10 -6.33
N LEU A 237 14.16 1.86 -6.82
CA LEU A 237 15.11 1.19 -7.72
C LEU A 237 15.38 2.02 -8.97
N TRP A 238 14.34 2.54 -9.61
CA TRP A 238 14.45 3.36 -10.80
C TRP A 238 15.18 4.69 -10.54
N LEU A 239 14.79 5.41 -9.46
CA LEU A 239 15.44 6.68 -9.09
C LEU A 239 16.92 6.50 -8.77
N ALA A 240 17.27 5.43 -8.05
CA ALA A 240 18.64 5.10 -7.69
C ALA A 240 19.47 4.73 -8.95
N ARG A 241 18.96 3.86 -9.82
CA ARG A 241 19.69 3.38 -11.01
C ARG A 241 19.80 4.43 -12.11
N ARG A 242 18.73 5.21 -12.36
CA ARG A 242 18.71 6.19 -13.45
C ARG A 242 19.46 7.47 -13.12
N PHE A 243 19.29 7.97 -11.91
CA PHE A 243 19.78 9.29 -11.51
C PHE A 243 20.84 9.23 -10.41
N GLY A 244 21.18 8.07 -9.89
CA GLY A 244 22.17 7.92 -8.81
C GLY A 244 21.75 8.58 -7.50
N LEU A 245 20.45 8.74 -7.25
CA LEU A 245 19.97 9.43 -6.04
C LEU A 245 20.22 8.58 -4.80
N SER A 246 20.69 9.23 -3.73
CA SER A 246 20.89 8.60 -2.43
C SER A 246 19.57 8.29 -1.70
N ALA A 247 19.63 7.40 -0.70
CA ALA A 247 18.49 7.06 0.14
C ALA A 247 17.83 8.28 0.79
N ASP A 248 18.63 9.26 1.22
CA ASP A 248 18.17 10.53 1.81
C ASP A 248 17.30 11.33 0.83
N VAL A 249 17.77 11.50 -0.40
CA VAL A 249 17.06 12.27 -1.42
C VAL A 249 15.79 11.54 -1.83
N ILE A 250 15.87 10.23 -2.08
CA ILE A 250 14.70 9.42 -2.43
C ILE A 250 13.69 9.43 -1.30
N GLY A 251 14.14 9.27 -0.05
CA GLY A 251 13.29 9.35 1.14
C GLY A 251 12.57 10.70 1.26
N ALA A 252 13.28 11.82 0.98
CA ALA A 252 12.67 13.15 0.97
C ALA A 252 11.62 13.31 -0.14
N VAL A 253 11.87 12.76 -1.33
CA VAL A 253 10.89 12.75 -2.45
C VAL A 253 9.64 11.95 -2.05
N LEU A 254 9.82 10.77 -1.46
CA LEU A 254 8.70 9.92 -1.04
C LEU A 254 7.92 10.53 0.15
N PHE A 255 8.61 11.19 1.08
CA PHE A 255 7.96 11.99 2.12
C PHE A 255 7.07 13.07 1.51
N ALA A 256 7.62 13.87 0.61
CA ALA A 256 6.89 14.96 -0.03
C ALA A 256 5.69 14.44 -0.86
N THR A 257 5.87 13.38 -1.64
CA THR A 257 4.78 12.76 -2.41
C THR A 257 3.70 12.17 -1.50
N GLY A 258 4.09 11.53 -0.39
CA GLY A 258 3.17 11.00 0.61
C GLY A 258 2.33 12.10 1.28
N LEU A 259 2.97 13.20 1.68
CA LEU A 259 2.30 14.35 2.29
C LEU A 259 1.34 15.04 1.30
N LEU A 260 1.80 15.30 0.06
CA LEU A 260 0.97 15.89 -0.99
C LEU A 260 -0.22 15.00 -1.34
N GLY A 261 -0.01 13.67 -1.41
CA GLY A 261 -1.06 12.69 -1.62
C GLY A 261 -2.11 12.71 -0.50
N ALA A 262 -1.69 12.76 0.76
CA ALA A 262 -2.59 12.86 1.89
C ALA A 262 -3.43 14.16 1.86
N LEU A 263 -2.82 15.28 1.52
CA LEU A 263 -3.50 16.56 1.34
C LEU A 263 -4.49 16.52 0.18
N SER A 264 -4.14 15.87 -0.93
CA SER A 264 -5.00 15.77 -2.11
C SER A 264 -6.30 15.00 -1.82
N GLN A 265 -6.25 13.98 -0.98
CA GLN A 265 -7.46 13.24 -0.58
C GLN A 265 -8.51 14.13 0.12
N LEU A 266 -8.07 15.14 0.87
CA LEU A 266 -8.99 16.09 1.53
C LEU A 266 -9.79 16.94 0.53
N ALA A 267 -9.20 17.21 -0.63
CA ALA A 267 -9.87 17.99 -1.70
C ALA A 267 -10.88 17.13 -2.48
N SER A 268 -10.72 15.80 -2.50
CA SER A 268 -11.53 14.87 -3.28
C SER A 268 -13.04 15.00 -2.99
N ALA A 269 -13.42 15.06 -1.72
CA ALA A 269 -14.83 15.15 -1.34
C ALA A 269 -15.51 16.42 -1.88
N ARG A 270 -14.81 17.58 -1.81
CA ARG A 270 -15.33 18.84 -2.36
C ARG A 270 -15.48 18.81 -3.88
N LEU A 271 -14.49 18.19 -4.54
CA LEU A 271 -14.52 18.04 -5.99
C LEU A 271 -15.64 17.10 -6.44
N ALA A 272 -15.81 15.96 -5.75
CA ALA A 272 -16.86 14.98 -6.03
C ALA A 272 -18.28 15.57 -5.90
N MET A 273 -18.50 16.47 -4.92
CA MET A 273 -19.77 17.18 -4.79
C MET A 273 -20.07 18.14 -5.96
N ARG A 274 -19.02 18.65 -6.64
CA ARG A 274 -19.18 19.62 -7.75
C ARG A 274 -19.34 18.95 -9.11
N ILE A 275 -18.55 17.93 -9.40
CA ILE A 275 -18.47 17.33 -10.74
C ILE A 275 -18.92 15.85 -10.77
N GLY A 276 -19.25 15.26 -9.61
CA GLY A 276 -19.66 13.86 -9.48
C GLY A 276 -18.48 12.90 -9.30
N LEU A 277 -18.78 11.70 -8.78
CA LEU A 277 -17.77 10.72 -8.38
C LEU A 277 -16.93 10.23 -9.57
N VAL A 278 -17.55 9.78 -10.66
CA VAL A 278 -16.85 9.22 -11.83
C VAL A 278 -15.96 10.28 -12.49
N ARG A 279 -16.46 11.51 -12.66
CA ARG A 279 -15.66 12.59 -13.23
C ARG A 279 -14.49 12.98 -12.31
N THR A 280 -14.69 12.96 -10.99
CA THR A 280 -13.60 13.19 -10.05
C THR A 280 -12.52 12.15 -10.21
N MET A 281 -12.85 10.85 -10.24
CA MET A 281 -11.87 9.79 -10.46
C MET A 281 -11.05 10.03 -11.74
N VAL A 282 -11.72 10.26 -12.87
CA VAL A 282 -11.04 10.35 -14.17
C VAL A 282 -10.27 11.66 -14.34
N TYR A 283 -10.87 12.81 -14.03
CA TYR A 283 -10.27 14.11 -14.32
C TYR A 283 -9.10 14.47 -13.40
N THR A 284 -8.96 13.80 -12.25
CA THR A 284 -7.77 13.94 -11.41
C THR A 284 -6.71 12.88 -11.75
N HIS A 285 -7.15 11.67 -12.08
CA HIS A 285 -6.23 10.54 -12.29
C HIS A 285 -5.58 10.56 -13.67
N LEU A 286 -6.31 10.94 -14.73
CA LEU A 286 -5.75 11.01 -16.08
C LEU A 286 -4.58 11.99 -16.21
N PRO A 287 -4.66 13.26 -15.71
CA PRO A 287 -3.50 14.14 -15.68
C PRO A 287 -2.37 13.63 -14.80
N ALA A 288 -2.68 12.96 -13.68
CA ALA A 288 -1.66 12.33 -12.83
C ALA A 288 -0.90 11.23 -13.58
N ASN A 289 -1.59 10.46 -14.43
CA ASN A 289 -0.97 9.43 -15.26
C ASN A 289 -0.13 10.02 -16.41
N ALA A 290 -0.55 11.14 -16.99
CA ALA A 290 0.26 11.89 -17.95
C ALA A 290 1.56 12.41 -17.31
N LEU A 291 1.49 12.91 -16.06
CA LEU A 291 2.68 13.32 -15.29
C LEU A 291 3.59 12.13 -14.96
N LEU A 292 3.01 10.94 -14.72
CA LEU A 292 3.79 9.72 -14.51
C LEU A 292 4.56 9.32 -15.76
N VAL A 293 3.93 9.36 -16.94
CA VAL A 293 4.60 9.14 -18.23
C VAL A 293 5.70 10.18 -18.44
N ALA A 294 5.39 11.47 -18.20
CA ALA A 294 6.38 12.55 -18.32
C ALA A 294 7.59 12.31 -17.41
N ALA A 295 7.39 11.91 -16.15
CA ALA A 295 8.48 11.58 -15.23
C ALA A 295 9.39 10.48 -15.79
N GLY A 296 8.83 9.47 -16.46
CA GLY A 296 9.59 8.38 -17.09
C GLY A 296 10.45 8.82 -18.29
N VAL A 297 10.00 9.84 -19.03
CA VAL A 297 10.63 10.28 -20.28
C VAL A 297 11.69 11.35 -20.05
N VAL A 298 11.49 12.27 -19.10
CA VAL A 298 12.39 13.41 -18.88
C VAL A 298 13.80 12.96 -18.47
N PRO A 299 14.86 13.62 -19.01
CA PRO A 299 16.24 13.19 -18.78
C PRO A 299 16.83 13.68 -17.45
N HIS A 300 16.26 14.69 -16.82
CA HIS A 300 16.81 15.33 -15.62
C HIS A 300 16.09 14.90 -14.35
N ALA A 301 16.84 14.55 -13.30
CA ALA A 301 16.30 14.14 -12.01
C ALA A 301 15.31 15.16 -11.42
N GLY A 302 15.65 16.46 -11.43
CA GLY A 302 14.78 17.52 -10.91
C GLY A 302 13.43 17.59 -11.63
N ALA A 303 13.41 17.43 -12.97
CA ALA A 303 12.17 17.42 -13.74
C ALA A 303 11.33 16.16 -13.45
N ALA A 304 11.96 14.99 -13.33
CA ALA A 304 11.29 13.75 -12.96
C ALA A 304 10.65 13.86 -11.57
N VAL A 305 11.39 14.37 -10.59
CA VAL A 305 10.89 14.61 -9.23
C VAL A 305 9.74 15.62 -9.23
N ALA A 306 9.86 16.73 -9.97
CA ALA A 306 8.78 17.71 -10.11
C ALA A 306 7.49 17.07 -10.67
N CYS A 307 7.61 16.23 -11.70
CA CYS A 307 6.46 15.48 -12.24
C CYS A 307 5.86 14.53 -11.20
N LEU A 308 6.67 13.82 -10.40
CA LEU A 308 6.19 12.94 -9.34
C LEU A 308 5.48 13.70 -8.21
N LEU A 309 6.00 14.87 -7.82
CA LEU A 309 5.35 15.75 -6.82
C LEU A 309 4.03 16.31 -7.35
N ALA A 310 4.00 16.81 -8.58
CA ALA A 310 2.79 17.30 -9.22
C ALA A 310 1.74 16.18 -9.37
N ARG A 311 2.17 14.98 -9.74
CA ARG A 311 1.33 13.79 -9.78
C ARG A 311 0.70 13.50 -8.42
N ALA A 312 1.47 13.59 -7.34
CA ALA A 312 1.00 13.25 -5.99
C ALA A 312 -0.16 14.14 -5.54
N LEU A 313 -0.24 15.39 -5.99
CA LEU A 313 -1.36 16.30 -5.74
C LEU A 313 -2.69 15.85 -6.36
N LEU A 314 -2.65 14.98 -7.35
CA LEU A 314 -3.83 14.56 -8.12
C LEU A 314 -4.16 13.08 -7.92
N SER A 315 -3.14 12.22 -7.80
CA SER A 315 -3.26 10.76 -7.91
C SER A 315 -3.99 10.08 -6.77
N GLN A 316 -4.19 10.75 -5.63
CA GLN A 316 -4.87 10.17 -4.47
C GLN A 316 -6.33 10.65 -4.31
N MET A 317 -6.78 11.56 -5.18
CA MET A 317 -8.16 12.06 -5.13
C MET A 317 -9.19 11.03 -5.61
N ASP A 318 -8.77 10.05 -6.43
CA ASP A 318 -9.65 8.99 -6.92
C ASP A 318 -10.07 8.01 -5.81
N VAL A 319 -9.24 7.78 -4.81
CA VAL A 319 -9.44 6.73 -3.79
C VAL A 319 -10.75 6.92 -3.00
N PRO A 320 -11.03 8.09 -2.39
CA PRO A 320 -12.30 8.30 -1.69
C PRO A 320 -13.50 8.27 -2.64
N ALA A 321 -13.36 8.84 -3.85
CA ALA A 321 -14.43 8.85 -4.84
C ALA A 321 -14.80 7.44 -5.31
N ARG A 322 -13.79 6.58 -5.53
CA ARG A 322 -13.97 5.16 -5.89
C ARG A 322 -14.68 4.37 -4.79
N GLN A 323 -14.25 4.53 -3.54
CA GLN A 323 -14.89 3.88 -2.40
C GLN A 323 -16.36 4.30 -2.26
N ALA A 324 -16.63 5.60 -2.36
CA ALA A 324 -17.98 6.13 -2.33
C ALA A 324 -18.84 5.59 -3.48
N TYR A 325 -18.27 5.50 -4.70
CA TYR A 325 -19.01 4.99 -5.87
C TYR A 325 -19.41 3.53 -5.69
N VAL A 326 -18.50 2.66 -5.23
CA VAL A 326 -18.82 1.24 -4.95
C VAL A 326 -19.97 1.13 -3.94
N MET A 327 -19.93 1.93 -2.88
CA MET A 327 -21.00 1.93 -1.87
C MET A 327 -22.33 2.46 -2.39
N ALA A 328 -22.31 3.36 -3.37
CA ALA A 328 -23.52 3.96 -3.96
C ALA A 328 -24.20 3.06 -5.01
N VAL A 329 -23.43 2.21 -5.73
CA VAL A 329 -23.99 1.34 -6.78
C VAL A 329 -24.34 -0.07 -6.30
N VAL A 330 -23.96 -0.44 -5.05
CA VAL A 330 -24.21 -1.76 -4.48
C VAL A 330 -25.21 -1.67 -3.33
N PRO A 331 -26.28 -2.50 -3.33
CA PRO A 331 -27.22 -2.58 -2.22
C PRO A 331 -26.52 -2.88 -0.90
N PRO A 332 -27.02 -2.35 0.25
CA PRO A 332 -26.38 -2.52 1.56
C PRO A 332 -26.03 -3.96 1.92
N GLU A 333 -26.89 -4.91 1.57
CA GLU A 333 -26.77 -6.34 1.88
C GLU A 333 -25.60 -7.00 1.12
N GLU A 334 -25.27 -6.52 -0.08
CA GLU A 334 -24.24 -7.06 -0.95
C GLU A 334 -22.88 -6.34 -0.81
N ARG A 335 -22.80 -5.22 -0.07
CA ARG A 335 -21.59 -4.36 0.05
C ARG A 335 -20.35 -5.13 0.54
N ALA A 336 -20.52 -6.03 1.50
CA ALA A 336 -19.41 -6.82 2.03
C ALA A 336 -18.84 -7.79 1.00
N ALA A 337 -19.71 -8.48 0.25
CA ALA A 337 -19.31 -9.37 -0.83
C ALA A 337 -18.63 -8.59 -1.98
N ALA A 338 -19.19 -7.45 -2.36
CA ALA A 338 -18.63 -6.57 -3.38
C ALA A 338 -17.24 -6.04 -3.00
N ALA A 339 -17.04 -5.62 -1.74
CA ALA A 339 -15.75 -5.17 -1.24
C ALA A 339 -14.68 -6.27 -1.34
N THR A 340 -15.01 -7.50 -0.95
CA THR A 340 -14.09 -8.63 -1.03
C THR A 340 -13.76 -8.99 -2.49
N LEU A 341 -14.78 -9.07 -3.36
CA LEU A 341 -14.62 -9.46 -4.75
C LEU A 341 -13.84 -8.42 -5.57
N THR A 342 -13.91 -7.15 -5.19
CA THR A 342 -13.11 -6.10 -5.84
C THR A 342 -11.69 -6.00 -5.28
N ALA A 343 -11.45 -6.35 -4.01
CA ALA A 343 -10.14 -6.20 -3.38
C ALA A 343 -9.16 -7.30 -3.75
N VAL A 344 -9.58 -8.58 -3.73
CA VAL A 344 -8.69 -9.73 -3.94
C VAL A 344 -8.07 -9.76 -5.35
N PRO A 345 -8.84 -9.70 -6.45
CA PRO A 345 -8.27 -9.69 -7.80
C PRO A 345 -7.38 -8.47 -8.04
N ARG A 346 -7.74 -7.32 -7.45
CA ARG A 346 -6.94 -6.10 -7.50
C ARG A 346 -5.55 -6.30 -6.88
N SER A 347 -5.48 -6.93 -5.71
CA SER A 347 -4.20 -7.20 -5.03
C SER A 347 -3.32 -8.15 -5.83
N LEU A 348 -3.89 -9.20 -6.42
CA LEU A 348 -3.17 -10.14 -7.27
C LEU A 348 -2.69 -9.48 -8.57
N ALA A 349 -3.52 -8.63 -9.18
CA ALA A 349 -3.14 -7.89 -10.38
C ALA A 349 -1.95 -6.95 -10.12
N ALA A 350 -1.91 -6.29 -8.96
CA ALA A 350 -0.80 -5.42 -8.58
C ALA A 350 0.54 -6.17 -8.36
N ALA A 351 0.49 -7.46 -8.08
CA ALA A 351 1.66 -8.26 -7.77
C ALA A 351 2.43 -8.77 -9.02
N LEU A 352 1.81 -8.73 -10.20
CA LEU A 352 2.43 -9.24 -11.44
C LEU A 352 3.48 -8.29 -12.04
N PRO A 353 3.21 -6.97 -12.20
CA PRO A 353 4.13 -6.06 -12.87
C PRO A 353 5.52 -5.94 -12.23
N PRO A 354 5.72 -6.05 -10.91
CA PRO A 354 7.06 -5.98 -10.30
C PRO A 354 8.10 -6.90 -10.93
N LEU A 355 7.73 -8.10 -11.36
CA LEU A 355 8.62 -9.01 -12.08
C LEU A 355 9.08 -8.43 -13.42
N VAL A 356 8.13 -7.88 -14.17
CA VAL A 356 8.40 -7.26 -15.48
C VAL A 356 9.23 -6.00 -15.32
N VAL A 357 8.92 -5.19 -14.30
CA VAL A 357 9.68 -3.96 -13.97
C VAL A 357 11.13 -4.28 -13.65
N GLY A 358 11.38 -5.33 -12.86
CA GLY A 358 12.74 -5.79 -12.56
C GLY A 358 13.52 -6.10 -13.82
N MET A 359 12.95 -6.89 -14.75
CA MET A 359 13.57 -7.19 -16.05
C MET A 359 13.78 -5.94 -16.92
N MET A 360 12.79 -5.03 -16.97
CA MET A 360 12.93 -3.77 -17.71
C MET A 360 14.11 -2.94 -17.20
N LEU A 361 14.29 -2.84 -15.87
CA LEU A 361 15.35 -2.04 -15.26
C LEU A 361 16.72 -2.71 -15.34
N ASP A 362 16.81 -4.01 -15.56
CA ASP A 362 18.08 -4.69 -15.88
C ASP A 362 18.52 -4.44 -17.33
N GLN A 363 17.57 -4.28 -18.26
CA GLN A 363 17.86 -4.03 -19.66
C GLN A 363 18.09 -2.54 -19.96
N SER A 364 17.38 -1.65 -19.25
CA SER A 364 17.43 -0.21 -19.49
C SER A 364 17.04 0.58 -18.26
N VAL A 365 17.84 1.60 -17.93
CA VAL A 365 17.51 2.57 -16.86
C VAL A 365 16.48 3.61 -17.31
N PHE A 366 15.99 3.55 -18.56
CA PHE A 366 14.94 4.44 -19.02
C PHE A 366 13.63 4.18 -18.21
N GLY A 367 12.77 5.18 -18.10
CA GLY A 367 11.55 5.11 -17.31
C GLY A 367 10.41 4.27 -17.92
N TRP A 368 10.71 3.18 -18.64
CA TRP A 368 9.70 2.28 -19.20
C TRP A 368 8.64 1.83 -18.19
N PRO A 369 9.00 1.47 -16.95
CA PRO A 369 7.97 1.11 -15.96
C PRO A 369 6.95 2.22 -15.71
N LEU A 370 7.41 3.48 -15.62
CA LEU A 370 6.55 4.64 -15.41
C LEU A 370 5.66 4.91 -16.63
N VAL A 371 6.21 4.77 -17.81
CA VAL A 371 5.48 4.93 -19.08
C VAL A 371 4.42 3.86 -19.23
N CYS A 372 4.76 2.58 -19.05
CA CYS A 372 3.81 1.47 -19.13
C CYS A 372 2.72 1.60 -18.06
N GLY A 373 3.09 1.86 -16.79
CA GLY A 373 2.15 2.05 -15.72
C GLY A 373 1.19 3.21 -15.97
N GLY A 374 1.72 4.36 -16.44
CA GLY A 374 0.92 5.54 -16.77
C GLY A 374 -0.06 5.29 -17.93
N ILE A 375 0.38 4.60 -18.99
CA ILE A 375 -0.49 4.24 -20.13
C ILE A 375 -1.61 3.29 -19.68
N VAL A 376 -1.29 2.21 -18.96
CA VAL A 376 -2.29 1.25 -18.47
C VAL A 376 -3.34 1.94 -17.59
N LYS A 377 -2.89 2.84 -16.70
CA LYS A 377 -3.80 3.62 -15.84
C LYS A 377 -4.64 4.63 -16.64
N ALA A 378 -4.09 5.25 -17.66
CA ALA A 378 -4.85 6.13 -18.56
C ALA A 378 -5.92 5.35 -19.34
N ILE A 379 -5.61 4.13 -19.82
CA ILE A 379 -6.59 3.23 -20.43
C ILE A 379 -7.72 2.90 -19.45
N TYR A 380 -7.37 2.57 -18.19
CA TYR A 380 -8.35 2.37 -17.14
C TYR A 380 -9.28 3.58 -16.97
N ASP A 381 -8.72 4.79 -16.89
CA ASP A 381 -9.49 6.03 -16.71
C ASP A 381 -10.49 6.26 -17.87
N LEU A 382 -10.04 6.05 -19.10
CA LEU A 382 -10.89 6.18 -20.28
C LEU A 382 -12.01 5.11 -20.31
N LEU A 383 -11.69 3.86 -19.98
CA LEU A 383 -12.67 2.78 -19.87
C LEU A 383 -13.69 3.06 -18.76
N LEU A 384 -13.21 3.57 -17.60
CA LEU A 384 -14.07 3.95 -16.49
C LEU A 384 -15.06 5.04 -16.93
N LEU A 385 -14.58 6.08 -17.61
CA LEU A 385 -15.41 7.17 -18.10
C LEU A 385 -16.49 6.68 -19.08
N VAL A 386 -16.10 5.85 -20.05
CA VAL A 386 -17.03 5.35 -21.07
C VAL A 386 -18.10 4.43 -20.47
N GLN A 387 -17.69 3.56 -19.54
CA GLN A 387 -18.59 2.52 -19.03
C GLN A 387 -19.50 2.97 -17.89
N LEU A 388 -19.03 3.95 -17.07
CA LEU A 388 -19.72 4.28 -15.81
C LEU A 388 -20.32 5.68 -15.76
N ARG A 389 -20.07 6.55 -16.76
CA ARG A 389 -20.60 7.93 -16.76
C ARG A 389 -22.13 8.03 -16.68
N ASN A 390 -22.85 7.00 -17.15
CA ASN A 390 -24.31 6.97 -17.25
C ASN A 390 -24.94 5.97 -16.25
N VAL A 391 -24.18 5.37 -15.35
CA VAL A 391 -24.72 4.44 -14.33
C VAL A 391 -25.19 5.27 -13.13
N PRO A 392 -26.52 5.36 -12.87
CA PRO A 392 -27.02 6.11 -11.74
C PRO A 392 -26.65 5.41 -10.43
N PRO A 393 -26.33 6.16 -9.36
CA PRO A 393 -26.21 5.62 -8.02
C PRO A 393 -27.53 4.98 -7.57
N HIS A 394 -27.48 3.87 -6.86
CA HIS A 394 -28.67 3.17 -6.35
C HIS A 394 -29.47 3.99 -5.34
N GLU A 395 -28.85 5.02 -4.71
CA GLU A 395 -29.51 5.94 -3.78
C GLU A 395 -30.33 7.05 -4.47
N ALA A 396 -30.35 7.09 -5.82
CA ALA A 396 -31.12 8.07 -6.61
C ALA A 396 -32.49 7.53 -7.07
N THR A 397 -32.86 6.29 -6.68
CA THR A 397 -34.19 5.67 -6.89
C THR A 397 -34.81 5.34 -5.55
#